data_75fd6d6efd29b58bec77245ddb668470
#
_entry.id   75fd6d6efd29b58bec77245ddb668470
#
_cell.length_a   1.000
_cell.length_b   1.000
_cell.length_c   1.000
_cell.angle_alpha   90.00
_cell.angle_beta   90.00
_cell.angle_gamma   90.00
#
_symmetry.space_group_name_H-M   'P 1'
#
loop_
_entity.id
_entity.type
_entity.pdbx_description
1 polymer ?
#
loop_
_entity_poly.entity_id
_entity_poly.type
_entity_poly.pdbx_seq_one_letter_code
_entity_poly.pdbx_strand_id
1 'polypeptide(L)'
;LERTGIDPGLIGDVVTGCVTQVGEQGANVGRLGVLLSRLPKEVPAVSLNRMCGSSQQAVHFAAQAIAAGDVDFAIAGGVESMTRVPMFSDIGGGFHTLNPELGKRYELVHQGESAERIAERYGFCREELDEWGYLSHKRAARATEEGRFSAQILPLEGLDAEGRPFLLTRDEGVRPDVDYEKMLALKPVFRENGVVTAGNSSQISDGAAALLLGDREKALALGLRPRARFLARVVVAGDPTLQLLEVIPAAKKALERAGLSLRDVDVIEVNEAFASVVLAFLRELGADPEKVNPN
;
A
#
# COMPACT_ATOMS: atom_id res chain seq x y z
N LEU A 1 -8.93 13.88 12.25
CA LEU A 1 -9.48 14.42 13.50
C LEU A 1 -10.96 14.83 13.33
N GLU A 2 -11.31 15.71 12.39
CA GLU A 2 -12.70 16.17 12.18
C GLU A 2 -13.70 15.03 11.97
N ARG A 3 -13.34 14.03 11.14
CA ARG A 3 -14.22 12.89 10.85
C ARG A 3 -14.53 12.01 12.05
N THR A 4 -13.66 12.00 13.06
CA THR A 4 -13.82 11.18 14.27
C THR A 4 -14.32 11.97 15.46
N GLY A 5 -14.09 13.28 15.48
CA GLY A 5 -14.41 14.14 16.61
C GLY A 5 -13.53 13.92 17.84
N ILE A 6 -12.43 13.16 17.72
CA ILE A 6 -11.51 12.94 18.83
C ILE A 6 -10.79 14.23 19.21
N ASP A 7 -10.62 14.45 20.50
CA ASP A 7 -9.75 15.51 21.00
C ASP A 7 -8.29 15.24 20.56
N PRO A 8 -7.66 16.15 19.80
CA PRO A 8 -6.27 16.01 19.37
C PRO A 8 -5.28 15.78 20.52
N GLY A 9 -5.58 16.29 21.73
CA GLY A 9 -4.76 16.10 22.93
C GLY A 9 -4.71 14.66 23.45
N LEU A 10 -5.59 13.78 22.98
CA LEU A 10 -5.61 12.36 23.34
C LEU A 10 -4.70 11.51 22.46
N ILE A 11 -4.14 12.07 21.38
CA ILE A 11 -3.24 11.33 20.48
C ILE A 11 -1.87 11.22 21.13
N GLY A 12 -1.46 10.02 21.47
CA GLY A 12 -0.17 9.75 22.12
C GLY A 12 1.00 9.58 21.15
N ASP A 13 0.75 9.16 19.90
CA ASP A 13 1.81 8.99 18.90
C ASP A 13 1.27 9.05 17.46
N VAL A 14 2.17 9.37 16.51
CA VAL A 14 1.91 9.31 15.07
C VAL A 14 2.98 8.45 14.40
N VAL A 15 2.57 7.35 13.78
CA VAL A 15 3.47 6.42 13.08
C VAL A 15 3.21 6.50 11.59
N THR A 16 4.21 6.89 10.81
CA THR A 16 4.06 7.18 9.38
C THR A 16 4.98 6.30 8.54
N GLY A 17 4.42 5.54 7.60
CA GLY A 17 5.19 4.82 6.60
C GLY A 17 5.59 5.78 5.46
N CYS A 18 6.84 5.71 5.06
CA CYS A 18 7.37 6.41 3.89
C CYS A 18 8.61 5.66 3.40
N VAL A 19 8.70 5.39 2.10
CA VAL A 19 9.84 4.63 1.54
C VAL A 19 11.01 5.57 1.24
N THR A 20 10.77 6.57 0.39
CA THR A 20 11.83 7.44 -0.14
C THR A 20 12.03 8.65 0.77
N GLN A 21 12.68 8.42 1.94
CA GLN A 21 12.82 9.42 3.00
C GLN A 21 13.97 10.40 2.73
N VAL A 22 13.91 11.09 1.61
CA VAL A 22 14.87 12.14 1.20
C VAL A 22 14.15 13.39 0.73
N GLY A 23 14.85 14.51 0.64
CA GLY A 23 14.28 15.79 0.21
C GLY A 23 13.05 16.17 1.03
N GLU A 24 11.93 16.41 0.36
CA GLU A 24 10.67 16.83 1.01
C GLU A 24 10.05 15.73 1.90
N GLN A 25 10.38 14.48 1.68
CA GLN A 25 9.95 13.34 2.50
C GLN A 25 10.97 12.97 3.57
N GLY A 26 12.09 13.69 3.65
CA GLY A 26 13.12 13.52 4.66
C GLY A 26 12.75 14.10 6.02
N ALA A 27 13.74 14.11 6.92
CA ALA A 27 13.65 14.74 8.25
C ALA A 27 12.43 14.33 9.08
N ASN A 28 12.03 13.03 8.99
CA ASN A 28 10.85 12.50 9.68
C ASN A 28 9.55 13.16 9.20
N VAL A 29 9.13 12.86 7.98
CA VAL A 29 7.94 13.44 7.35
C VAL A 29 6.69 13.31 8.22
N GLY A 30 6.56 12.23 9.01
CA GLY A 30 5.48 12.08 9.98
C GLY A 30 5.47 13.20 11.03
N ARG A 31 6.65 13.57 11.54
CA ARG A 31 6.77 14.70 12.49
C ARG A 31 6.45 16.02 11.84
N LEU A 32 6.88 16.25 10.61
CA LEU A 32 6.52 17.46 9.86
C LEU A 32 5.01 17.55 9.66
N GLY A 33 4.35 16.42 9.36
CA GLY A 33 2.90 16.34 9.28
C GLY A 33 2.17 16.69 10.59
N VAL A 34 2.68 16.26 11.74
CA VAL A 34 2.16 16.67 13.06
C VAL A 34 2.24 18.19 13.21
N LEU A 35 3.40 18.78 12.94
CA LEU A 35 3.63 20.22 13.12
C LEU A 35 2.80 21.10 12.15
N LEU A 36 2.41 20.57 11.00
CA LEU A 36 1.54 21.22 10.03
C LEU A 36 0.05 21.01 10.31
N SER A 37 -0.29 20.05 11.17
CA SER A 37 -1.67 19.68 11.48
C SER A 37 -2.21 20.48 12.69
N ARG A 38 -3.42 20.11 13.13
CA ARG A 38 -4.04 20.60 14.38
C ARG A 38 -3.68 19.75 15.60
N LEU A 39 -2.79 18.78 15.47
CA LEU A 39 -2.26 18.04 16.60
C LEU A 39 -1.39 18.95 17.48
N PRO A 40 -1.41 18.77 18.81
CA PRO A 40 -0.45 19.44 19.69
C PRO A 40 0.98 19.16 19.24
N LYS A 41 1.83 20.18 19.33
CA LYS A 41 3.26 20.05 19.00
C LYS A 41 4.01 19.05 19.89
N GLU A 42 3.43 18.71 21.00
CA GLU A 42 3.95 17.73 21.97
C GLU A 42 3.76 16.29 21.52
N VAL A 43 2.85 16.01 20.55
CA VAL A 43 2.62 14.67 20.01
C VAL A 43 3.85 14.21 19.27
N PRO A 44 4.52 13.13 19.71
CA PRO A 44 5.66 12.57 19.02
C PRO A 44 5.26 11.96 17.69
N ALA A 45 6.23 11.75 16.80
CA ALA A 45 6.01 11.02 15.58
C ALA A 45 7.28 10.31 15.11
N VAL A 46 7.09 9.22 14.37
CA VAL A 46 8.16 8.47 13.73
C VAL A 46 7.82 8.18 12.28
N SER A 47 8.81 8.27 11.39
CA SER A 47 8.72 7.73 10.03
C SER A 47 9.50 6.44 9.94
N LEU A 48 8.93 5.45 9.24
CA LEU A 48 9.54 4.14 9.07
C LEU A 48 9.51 3.69 7.61
N ASN A 49 10.46 2.84 7.25
CA ASN A 49 10.54 2.20 5.94
C ASN A 49 10.49 0.67 6.10
N ARG A 50 9.52 0.04 5.45
CA ARG A 50 9.41 -1.39 5.17
C ARG A 50 8.97 -1.58 3.73
N MET A 51 9.60 -0.85 2.81
CA MET A 51 9.26 -0.80 1.40
C MET A 51 7.74 -0.56 1.20
N CYS A 52 7.09 -1.22 0.24
CA CYS A 52 5.65 -1.05 -0.04
C CYS A 52 4.74 -1.37 1.16
N GLY A 53 5.23 -2.12 2.16
CA GLY A 53 4.52 -2.42 3.41
C GLY A 53 4.67 -1.38 4.53
N SER A 54 5.27 -0.21 4.27
CA SER A 54 5.60 0.78 5.31
C SER A 54 4.38 1.29 6.07
N SER A 55 3.32 1.68 5.37
CA SER A 55 2.09 2.19 6.01
C SER A 55 1.36 1.11 6.80
N GLN A 56 1.33 -0.13 6.29
CA GLN A 56 0.79 -1.28 7.02
C GLN A 56 1.61 -1.58 8.28
N GLN A 57 2.95 -1.47 8.20
CA GLN A 57 3.82 -1.61 9.36
C GLN A 57 3.60 -0.49 10.40
N ALA A 58 3.36 0.73 9.94
CA ALA A 58 3.00 1.85 10.82
C ALA A 58 1.73 1.54 11.63
N VAL A 59 0.70 1.00 10.96
CA VAL A 59 -0.53 0.53 11.61
C VAL A 59 -0.25 -0.61 12.59
N HIS A 60 0.62 -1.56 12.24
CA HIS A 60 1.02 -2.64 13.15
C HIS A 60 1.71 -2.11 14.42
N PHE A 61 2.63 -1.16 14.29
CA PHE A 61 3.36 -0.59 15.43
C PHE A 61 2.44 0.23 16.34
N ALA A 62 1.57 1.07 15.77
CA ALA A 62 0.57 1.80 16.55
C ALA A 62 -0.36 0.84 17.33
N ALA A 63 -0.85 -0.20 16.66
CA ALA A 63 -1.69 -1.21 17.32
C ALA A 63 -0.94 -2.00 18.41
N GLN A 64 0.38 -2.20 18.26
CA GLN A 64 1.22 -2.83 19.27
C GLN A 64 1.43 -1.92 20.47
N ALA A 65 1.71 -0.63 20.26
CA ALA A 65 1.86 0.35 21.33
C ALA A 65 0.58 0.48 22.16
N ILE A 66 -0.59 0.52 21.50
CA ILE A 66 -1.88 0.54 22.18
C ILE A 66 -2.11 -0.75 22.99
N ALA A 67 -1.82 -1.91 22.40
CA ALA A 67 -1.98 -3.20 23.08
C ALA A 67 -1.00 -3.38 24.26
N ALA A 68 0.18 -2.75 24.21
CA ALA A 68 1.16 -2.72 25.30
C ALA A 68 0.76 -1.72 26.42
N GLY A 69 -0.15 -0.79 26.14
CA GLY A 69 -0.56 0.25 27.06
C GLY A 69 0.36 1.48 27.07
N ASP A 70 1.25 1.62 26.08
CA ASP A 70 2.14 2.78 25.96
C ASP A 70 1.36 4.04 25.61
N VAL A 71 0.33 3.92 24.76
CA VAL A 71 -0.59 4.98 24.37
C VAL A 71 -2.02 4.45 24.25
N ASP A 72 -3.01 5.34 24.42
CA ASP A 72 -4.42 4.99 24.31
C ASP A 72 -4.95 5.15 22.88
N PHE A 73 -4.47 6.18 22.19
CA PHE A 73 -4.82 6.50 20.82
C PHE A 73 -3.56 6.88 20.03
N ALA A 74 -3.50 6.42 18.80
CA ALA A 74 -2.45 6.76 17.86
C ALA A 74 -3.00 7.00 16.45
N ILE A 75 -2.34 7.83 15.69
CA ILE A 75 -2.57 7.94 14.25
C ILE A 75 -1.49 7.14 13.54
N ALA A 76 -1.91 6.28 12.60
CA ALA A 76 -0.99 5.54 11.77
C ALA A 76 -1.40 5.63 10.30
N GLY A 77 -0.42 5.67 9.42
CA GLY A 77 -0.66 5.77 8.00
C GLY A 77 0.62 5.88 7.21
N GLY A 78 0.59 6.58 6.11
CA GLY A 78 1.78 6.84 5.32
C GLY A 78 1.55 7.84 4.20
N VAL A 79 2.65 8.21 3.59
CA VAL A 79 2.72 9.16 2.50
C VAL A 79 3.83 8.75 1.55
N GLU A 80 3.56 8.90 0.24
CA GLU A 80 4.58 8.83 -0.79
C GLU A 80 4.18 9.78 -1.91
N SER A 81 5.10 10.66 -2.33
CA SER A 81 4.92 11.53 -3.49
C SER A 81 5.99 11.17 -4.53
N MET A 82 5.66 10.18 -5.35
CA MET A 82 6.62 9.60 -6.30
C MET A 82 6.90 10.53 -7.49
N THR A 83 6.05 11.53 -7.72
CA THR A 83 6.29 12.55 -8.75
C THR A 83 7.29 13.61 -8.28
N ARG A 84 7.33 13.93 -6.99
CA ARG A 84 8.22 14.94 -6.41
C ARG A 84 9.52 14.33 -5.88
N VAL A 85 9.45 13.13 -5.33
CA VAL A 85 10.59 12.37 -4.81
C VAL A 85 10.64 11.02 -5.54
N PRO A 86 11.37 10.95 -6.66
CA PRO A 86 11.41 9.77 -7.50
C PRO A 86 11.89 8.51 -6.76
N MET A 87 11.34 7.36 -7.13
CA MET A 87 11.73 6.05 -6.60
C MET A 87 13.26 5.85 -6.70
N PHE A 88 13.85 5.23 -5.70
CA PHE A 88 15.30 4.99 -5.56
C PHE A 88 16.17 6.21 -5.29
N SER A 89 15.60 7.42 -5.09
CA SER A 89 16.39 8.60 -4.69
C SER A 89 17.10 8.40 -3.35
N ASP A 90 16.55 7.59 -2.45
CA ASP A 90 17.12 7.24 -1.15
C ASP A 90 18.39 6.37 -1.24
N ILE A 91 18.59 5.69 -2.37
CA ILE A 91 19.76 4.85 -2.64
C ILE A 91 20.58 5.36 -3.84
N GLY A 92 20.57 6.67 -4.10
CA GLY A 92 21.38 7.26 -5.15
C GLY A 92 21.06 6.80 -6.58
N GLY A 93 19.82 6.35 -6.80
CA GLY A 93 19.32 6.00 -8.13
C GLY A 93 19.45 4.53 -8.53
N GLY A 94 19.93 3.64 -7.66
CA GLY A 94 19.96 2.22 -8.01
C GLY A 94 20.75 1.31 -7.07
N PHE A 95 20.59 0.01 -7.27
CA PHE A 95 21.20 -1.04 -6.43
C PHE A 95 22.75 -1.07 -6.46
N HIS A 96 23.38 -0.43 -7.44
CA HIS A 96 24.84 -0.33 -7.54
C HIS A 96 25.46 0.47 -6.39
N THR A 97 24.68 1.24 -5.66
CA THR A 97 25.15 2.01 -4.50
C THR A 97 25.12 1.21 -3.19
N LEU A 98 24.49 0.04 -3.20
CA LEU A 98 24.42 -0.82 -2.04
C LEU A 98 25.75 -1.51 -1.77
N ASN A 99 25.89 -2.04 -0.55
CA ASN A 99 27.09 -2.77 -0.15
C ASN A 99 27.37 -3.93 -1.13
N PRO A 100 28.57 -3.98 -1.79
CA PRO A 100 28.90 -5.02 -2.77
C PRO A 100 28.82 -6.45 -2.24
N GLU A 101 28.98 -6.66 -0.93
CA GLU A 101 28.87 -7.98 -0.31
C GLU A 101 27.45 -8.58 -0.44
N LEU A 102 26.42 -7.73 -0.58
CA LEU A 102 25.06 -8.20 -0.85
C LEU A 102 24.97 -8.91 -2.18
N GLY A 103 25.55 -8.33 -3.24
CA GLY A 103 25.56 -8.92 -4.58
C GLY A 103 26.36 -10.23 -4.69
N LYS A 104 27.28 -10.51 -3.75
CA LYS A 104 27.97 -11.80 -3.65
C LYS A 104 27.12 -12.91 -3.04
N ARG A 105 26.12 -12.54 -2.26
CA ARG A 105 25.27 -13.49 -1.50
C ARG A 105 23.91 -13.68 -2.12
N TYR A 106 23.36 -12.63 -2.72
CA TYR A 106 22.00 -12.59 -3.23
C TYR A 106 21.95 -11.93 -4.59
N GLU A 107 21.12 -12.45 -5.45
CA GLU A 107 20.77 -11.78 -6.71
C GLU A 107 19.68 -10.74 -6.44
N LEU A 108 20.11 -9.48 -6.22
CA LEU A 108 19.21 -8.38 -6.01
C LEU A 108 18.76 -7.85 -7.36
N VAL A 109 17.47 -7.93 -7.64
CA VAL A 109 16.88 -7.52 -8.92
C VAL A 109 15.83 -6.44 -8.70
N HIS A 110 15.55 -5.67 -9.76
CA HIS A 110 14.42 -4.77 -9.78
C HIS A 110 13.12 -5.55 -9.61
N GLN A 111 12.13 -4.98 -8.92
CA GLN A 111 10.84 -5.66 -8.65
C GLN A 111 10.10 -6.10 -9.93
N GLY A 112 10.26 -5.38 -11.05
CA GLY A 112 9.70 -5.79 -12.33
C GLY A 112 10.36 -7.04 -12.90
N GLU A 113 11.66 -7.22 -12.67
CA GLU A 113 12.37 -8.47 -12.99
C GLU A 113 11.89 -9.63 -12.09
N SER A 114 11.64 -9.36 -10.78
CA SER A 114 10.94 -10.31 -9.91
C SER A 114 9.58 -10.72 -10.46
N ALA A 115 8.80 -9.76 -10.95
CA ALA A 115 7.47 -10.01 -11.51
C ALA A 115 7.51 -10.88 -12.77
N GLU A 116 8.52 -10.66 -13.65
CA GLU A 116 8.77 -11.52 -14.80
C GLU A 116 9.10 -12.96 -14.38
N ARG A 117 10.00 -13.12 -13.41
CA ARG A 117 10.37 -14.45 -12.86
C ARG A 117 9.19 -15.16 -12.18
N ILE A 118 8.31 -14.41 -11.54
CA ILE A 118 7.06 -14.96 -10.99
C ILE A 118 6.17 -15.47 -12.12
N ALA A 119 5.99 -14.67 -13.17
CA ALA A 119 5.22 -15.10 -14.33
C ALA A 119 5.79 -16.37 -14.96
N GLU A 120 7.10 -16.45 -15.18
CA GLU A 120 7.79 -17.66 -15.65
C GLU A 120 7.58 -18.86 -14.74
N ARG A 121 7.77 -18.68 -13.42
CA ARG A 121 7.65 -19.76 -12.42
C ARG A 121 6.26 -20.39 -12.42
N TYR A 122 5.24 -19.56 -12.61
CA TYR A 122 3.84 -20.03 -12.61
C TYR A 122 3.29 -20.31 -14.02
N GLY A 123 4.05 -20.00 -15.07
CA GLY A 123 3.63 -20.17 -16.45
C GLY A 123 2.49 -19.25 -16.85
N PHE A 124 2.45 -18.01 -16.32
CA PHE A 124 1.46 -17.02 -16.71
C PHE A 124 1.83 -16.41 -18.07
N CYS A 125 0.84 -16.33 -18.96
CA CYS A 125 1.01 -15.63 -20.22
C CYS A 125 0.69 -14.13 -20.09
N ARG A 126 1.00 -13.37 -21.12
CA ARG A 126 0.76 -11.95 -21.20
C ARG A 126 -0.71 -11.60 -21.05
N GLU A 127 -1.57 -12.35 -21.70
CA GLU A 127 -3.00 -12.15 -21.74
C GLU A 127 -3.61 -12.30 -20.33
N GLU A 128 -3.20 -13.30 -19.55
CA GLU A 128 -3.67 -13.48 -18.17
C GLU A 128 -3.30 -12.28 -17.28
N LEU A 129 -2.09 -11.74 -17.44
CA LEU A 129 -1.63 -10.58 -16.68
C LEU A 129 -2.40 -9.32 -17.07
N ASP A 130 -2.59 -9.08 -18.36
CA ASP A 130 -3.32 -7.92 -18.86
C ASP A 130 -4.82 -7.98 -18.54
N GLU A 131 -5.41 -9.18 -18.55
CA GLU A 131 -6.80 -9.39 -18.13
C GLU A 131 -6.99 -8.97 -16.66
N TRP A 132 -6.06 -9.34 -15.77
CA TRP A 132 -6.12 -8.88 -14.39
C TRP A 132 -5.99 -7.36 -14.28
N GLY A 133 -5.06 -6.75 -14.97
CA GLY A 133 -4.89 -5.28 -14.97
C GLY A 133 -6.14 -4.56 -15.49
N TYR A 134 -6.75 -5.09 -16.56
CA TYR A 134 -8.02 -4.59 -17.09
C TYR A 134 -9.15 -4.70 -16.06
N LEU A 135 -9.29 -5.87 -15.43
CA LEU A 135 -10.30 -6.11 -14.41
C LEU A 135 -10.15 -5.16 -13.21
N SER A 136 -8.92 -4.92 -12.77
CA SER A 136 -8.62 -3.97 -11.68
C SER A 136 -9.15 -2.57 -11.99
N HIS A 137 -8.87 -2.03 -13.18
CA HIS A 137 -9.41 -0.73 -13.58
C HIS A 137 -10.95 -0.72 -13.67
N LYS A 138 -11.56 -1.77 -14.17
CA LYS A 138 -13.03 -1.86 -14.26
C LYS A 138 -13.69 -1.94 -12.88
N ARG A 139 -13.09 -2.67 -11.95
CA ARG A 139 -13.56 -2.74 -10.55
C ARG A 139 -13.43 -1.39 -9.86
N ALA A 140 -12.28 -0.73 -9.97
CA ALA A 140 -12.05 0.58 -9.38
C ALA A 140 -12.95 1.67 -9.98
N ALA A 141 -13.20 1.65 -11.28
CA ALA A 141 -14.13 2.56 -11.95
C ALA A 141 -15.56 2.37 -11.41
N ARG A 142 -16.05 1.12 -11.39
CA ARG A 142 -17.35 0.78 -10.81
C ARG A 142 -17.49 1.24 -9.37
N ALA A 143 -16.50 0.94 -8.51
CA ALA A 143 -16.52 1.33 -7.12
C ALA A 143 -16.54 2.86 -6.94
N THR A 144 -15.85 3.59 -7.82
CA THR A 144 -15.85 5.05 -7.85
C THR A 144 -17.21 5.60 -8.24
N GLU A 145 -17.83 5.07 -9.31
CA GLU A 145 -19.17 5.46 -9.78
C GLU A 145 -20.26 5.18 -8.75
N GLU A 146 -20.17 4.04 -8.06
CA GLU A 146 -21.09 3.67 -6.97
C GLU A 146 -20.83 4.45 -5.67
N GLY A 147 -19.82 5.31 -5.63
CA GLY A 147 -19.49 6.14 -4.47
C GLY A 147 -18.93 5.38 -3.28
N ARG A 148 -18.39 4.16 -3.46
CA ARG A 148 -17.85 3.32 -2.36
C ARG A 148 -16.69 3.98 -1.64
N PHE A 149 -15.92 4.84 -2.32
CA PHE A 149 -14.77 5.56 -1.75
C PHE A 149 -15.12 6.93 -1.14
N SER A 150 -16.35 7.42 -1.28
CA SER A 150 -16.73 8.78 -0.88
C SER A 150 -16.49 9.07 0.61
N ALA A 151 -16.63 8.06 1.48
CA ALA A 151 -16.35 8.19 2.90
C ALA A 151 -14.85 8.11 3.25
N GLN A 152 -14.00 7.67 2.31
CA GLN A 152 -12.56 7.46 2.52
C GLN A 152 -11.74 8.60 1.91
N ILE A 153 -12.03 9.01 0.69
CA ILE A 153 -11.31 10.08 -0.02
C ILE A 153 -11.54 11.41 0.71
N LEU A 154 -10.45 12.12 0.98
CA LEU A 154 -10.45 13.49 1.46
C LEU A 154 -10.27 14.40 0.25
N PRO A 155 -11.24 15.27 -0.09
CA PRO A 155 -11.05 16.26 -1.13
C PRO A 155 -9.87 17.18 -0.83
N LEU A 156 -9.01 17.40 -1.81
CA LEU A 156 -7.81 18.25 -1.69
C LEU A 156 -7.80 19.32 -2.77
N GLU A 157 -7.44 20.54 -2.38
CA GLU A 157 -7.14 21.58 -3.34
C GLU A 157 -5.77 21.32 -3.97
N GLY A 158 -5.72 21.43 -5.29
CA GLY A 158 -4.51 21.25 -6.09
C GLY A 158 -4.42 22.27 -7.21
N LEU A 159 -3.36 22.18 -7.99
CA LEU A 159 -3.18 22.96 -9.21
C LEU A 159 -3.12 21.99 -10.41
N ASP A 160 -3.79 22.34 -11.49
CA ASP A 160 -3.69 21.62 -12.76
C ASP A 160 -2.34 21.92 -13.47
N ALA A 161 -2.13 21.32 -14.64
CA ALA A 161 -0.89 21.52 -15.41
C ALA A 161 -0.67 22.97 -15.86
N GLU A 162 -1.73 23.76 -15.93
CA GLU A 162 -1.73 25.19 -16.27
C GLU A 162 -1.62 26.09 -15.03
N GLY A 163 -1.53 25.51 -13.84
CA GLY A 163 -1.43 26.23 -12.57
C GLY A 163 -2.77 26.78 -12.05
N ARG A 164 -3.91 26.31 -12.57
CA ARG A 164 -5.23 26.72 -12.13
C ARG A 164 -5.69 25.88 -10.93
N PRO A 165 -6.31 26.50 -9.92
CA PRO A 165 -6.85 25.75 -8.78
C PRO A 165 -7.94 24.77 -9.20
N PHE A 166 -7.89 23.55 -8.65
CA PHE A 166 -8.97 22.58 -8.77
C PHE A 166 -9.14 21.79 -7.48
N LEU A 167 -10.29 21.17 -7.27
CA LEU A 167 -10.57 20.29 -6.14
C LEU A 167 -10.49 18.83 -6.60
N LEU A 168 -9.49 18.11 -6.12
CA LEU A 168 -9.34 16.69 -6.33
C LEU A 168 -10.32 15.93 -5.42
N THR A 169 -11.30 15.26 -6.02
CA THR A 169 -12.38 14.55 -5.29
C THR A 169 -12.39 13.04 -5.55
N ARG A 170 -11.54 12.56 -6.45
CA ARG A 170 -11.45 11.15 -6.85
C ARG A 170 -10.01 10.79 -7.17
N ASP A 171 -9.71 9.49 -7.12
CA ASP A 171 -8.42 8.95 -7.56
C ASP A 171 -8.26 9.16 -9.08
N GLU A 172 -7.17 9.82 -9.48
CA GLU A 172 -6.84 10.08 -10.90
C GLU A 172 -6.24 8.85 -11.60
N GLY A 173 -5.76 7.87 -10.81
CA GLY A 173 -5.16 6.65 -11.34
C GLY A 173 -6.15 5.69 -11.98
N VAL A 174 -7.43 5.81 -11.65
CA VAL A 174 -8.50 4.97 -12.21
C VAL A 174 -8.77 5.33 -13.67
N ARG A 175 -8.75 4.35 -14.56
CA ARG A 175 -9.01 4.50 -16.01
C ARG A 175 -10.34 3.85 -16.36
N PRO A 176 -11.48 4.58 -16.32
CA PRO A 176 -12.80 3.99 -16.59
C PRO A 176 -12.93 3.48 -18.04
N ASP A 177 -12.27 4.16 -18.98
CA ASP A 177 -12.27 3.84 -20.42
C ASP A 177 -11.06 3.00 -20.84
N VAL A 178 -10.55 2.16 -19.93
CA VAL A 178 -9.45 1.26 -20.25
C VAL A 178 -9.82 0.35 -21.42
N ASP A 179 -8.93 0.28 -22.40
CA ASP A 179 -9.10 -0.46 -23.65
C ASP A 179 -8.16 -1.67 -23.64
N TYR A 180 -8.74 -2.88 -23.60
CA TYR A 180 -7.98 -4.12 -23.49
C TYR A 180 -7.07 -4.38 -24.69
N GLU A 181 -7.51 -4.08 -25.90
CA GLU A 181 -6.70 -4.25 -27.11
C GLU A 181 -5.46 -3.34 -27.09
N LYS A 182 -5.63 -2.11 -26.59
CA LYS A 182 -4.49 -1.21 -26.39
C LYS A 182 -3.54 -1.69 -25.31
N MET A 183 -4.05 -2.33 -24.25
CA MET A 183 -3.21 -2.94 -23.22
C MET A 183 -2.36 -4.07 -23.80
N LEU A 184 -2.95 -4.97 -24.57
CA LEU A 184 -2.25 -6.05 -25.26
C LEU A 184 -1.13 -5.55 -26.21
N ALA A 185 -1.30 -4.37 -26.78
CA ALA A 185 -0.31 -3.74 -27.66
C ALA A 185 0.86 -3.04 -26.91
N LEU A 186 0.81 -2.94 -25.58
CA LEU A 186 1.89 -2.33 -24.82
C LEU A 186 3.17 -3.17 -24.89
N LYS A 187 4.31 -2.48 -24.94
CA LYS A 187 5.62 -3.15 -24.94
C LYS A 187 6.00 -3.62 -23.53
N PRO A 188 6.67 -4.77 -23.40
CA PRO A 188 7.31 -5.16 -22.15
C PRO A 188 8.26 -4.07 -21.63
N VAL A 189 8.35 -3.93 -20.30
CA VAL A 189 9.12 -2.85 -19.68
C VAL A 189 10.46 -3.33 -19.15
N PHE A 190 10.54 -4.56 -18.65
CA PHE A 190 11.71 -5.05 -17.90
C PHE A 190 12.58 -6.02 -18.68
N ARG A 191 12.02 -6.69 -19.70
CA ARG A 191 12.73 -7.62 -20.58
C ARG A 191 12.24 -7.42 -22.01
N GLU A 192 13.12 -7.62 -23.00
CA GLU A 192 12.79 -7.47 -24.44
C GLU A 192 11.60 -8.36 -24.86
N ASN A 193 11.58 -9.61 -24.40
CA ASN A 193 10.51 -10.58 -24.66
C ASN A 193 9.72 -10.92 -23.38
N GLY A 194 9.57 -9.96 -22.49
CA GLY A 194 8.85 -10.14 -21.22
C GLY A 194 7.35 -10.09 -21.40
N VAL A 195 6.65 -10.39 -20.29
CA VAL A 195 5.18 -10.34 -20.21
C VAL A 195 4.68 -9.20 -19.32
N VAL A 196 5.59 -8.53 -18.58
CA VAL A 196 5.25 -7.43 -17.68
C VAL A 196 5.30 -6.09 -18.41
N THR A 197 4.19 -5.37 -18.38
CA THR A 197 4.02 -4.07 -19.06
C THR A 197 3.45 -3.03 -18.11
N ALA A 198 3.36 -1.79 -18.57
CA ALA A 198 2.67 -0.73 -17.82
C ALA A 198 1.18 -1.04 -17.56
N GLY A 199 0.54 -1.88 -18.39
CA GLY A 199 -0.88 -2.25 -18.26
C GLY A 199 -1.14 -3.25 -17.13
N ASN A 200 -0.15 -4.06 -16.75
CA ASN A 200 -0.25 -5.07 -15.72
C ASN A 200 0.71 -4.84 -14.53
N SER A 201 1.14 -3.59 -14.39
CA SER A 201 1.99 -3.08 -13.31
C SER A 201 1.32 -1.95 -12.55
N SER A 202 1.67 -1.79 -11.27
CA SER A 202 1.22 -0.66 -10.45
C SER A 202 1.70 0.68 -11.01
N GLN A 203 0.92 1.71 -10.80
CA GLN A 203 1.20 3.07 -11.25
C GLN A 203 2.25 3.76 -10.37
N ILE A 204 2.93 4.76 -10.94
CA ILE A 204 3.66 5.78 -10.18
C ILE A 204 2.62 6.78 -9.71
N SER A 205 2.46 6.95 -8.39
CA SER A 205 1.38 7.74 -7.81
C SER A 205 1.84 8.58 -6.63
N ASP A 206 1.10 9.65 -6.37
CA ASP A 206 1.19 10.42 -5.14
C ASP A 206 0.00 10.04 -4.26
N GLY A 207 0.23 9.85 -2.97
CA GLY A 207 -0.82 9.48 -2.07
C GLY A 207 -0.45 9.57 -0.60
N ALA A 208 -1.48 9.74 0.22
CA ALA A 208 -1.38 9.66 1.67
C ALA A 208 -2.64 9.04 2.27
N ALA A 209 -2.48 8.34 3.38
CA ALA A 209 -3.59 7.77 4.12
C ALA A 209 -3.32 7.84 5.62
N ALA A 210 -4.37 7.98 6.42
CA ALA A 210 -4.28 7.97 7.86
C ALA A 210 -5.46 7.23 8.49
N LEU A 211 -5.17 6.47 9.54
CA LEU A 211 -6.13 5.77 10.39
C LEU A 211 -5.97 6.22 11.83
N LEU A 212 -7.10 6.40 12.52
CA LEU A 212 -7.12 6.53 13.98
C LEU A 212 -7.26 5.12 14.58
N LEU A 213 -6.33 4.76 15.44
CA LEU A 213 -6.34 3.55 16.25
C LEU A 213 -6.52 3.91 17.71
N GLY A 214 -7.19 3.04 18.48
CA GLY A 214 -7.39 3.30 19.89
C GLY A 214 -7.74 2.05 20.69
N ASP A 215 -7.57 2.16 22.00
CA ASP A 215 -8.11 1.20 22.92
C ASP A 215 -9.65 1.19 22.80
N ARG A 216 -10.24 0.00 22.74
CA ARG A 216 -11.67 -0.17 22.48
C ARG A 216 -12.52 0.43 23.58
N GLU A 217 -12.17 0.19 24.85
CA GLU A 217 -12.99 0.62 25.99
C GLU A 217 -12.94 2.14 26.13
N LYS A 218 -11.75 2.72 25.99
CA LYS A 218 -11.54 4.17 26.00
C LYS A 218 -12.25 4.86 24.83
N ALA A 219 -12.19 4.26 23.64
CA ALA A 219 -12.90 4.77 22.47
C ALA A 219 -14.43 4.80 22.70
N LEU A 220 -14.99 3.72 23.24
CA LEU A 220 -16.43 3.64 23.56
C LEU A 220 -16.82 4.65 24.65
N ALA A 221 -16.00 4.85 25.68
CA ALA A 221 -16.23 5.84 26.73
C ALA A 221 -16.26 7.29 26.19
N LEU A 222 -15.57 7.56 25.10
CA LEU A 222 -15.59 8.84 24.37
C LEU A 222 -16.71 8.93 23.32
N GLY A 223 -17.57 7.91 23.21
CA GLY A 223 -18.64 7.86 22.20
C GLY A 223 -18.14 7.58 20.78
N LEU A 224 -16.89 7.22 20.61
CA LEU A 224 -16.34 6.80 19.33
C LEU A 224 -16.86 5.42 18.94
N ARG A 225 -17.00 5.18 17.62
CA ARG A 225 -17.47 3.90 17.09
C ARG A 225 -16.32 3.13 16.44
N PRO A 226 -15.73 2.12 17.09
CA PRO A 226 -14.75 1.25 16.46
C PRO A 226 -15.36 0.57 15.23
N ARG A 227 -14.68 0.64 14.08
CA ARG A 227 -15.15 0.07 12.81
C ARG A 227 -14.66 -1.36 12.60
N ALA A 228 -13.48 -1.67 13.13
CA ALA A 228 -12.83 -2.97 12.99
C ALA A 228 -11.89 -3.24 14.17
N ARG A 229 -11.44 -4.47 14.30
CA ARG A 229 -10.37 -4.88 15.21
C ARG A 229 -9.35 -5.74 14.49
N PHE A 230 -8.12 -5.73 14.96
CA PHE A 230 -7.09 -6.64 14.47
C PHE A 230 -7.30 -8.05 15.05
N LEU A 231 -7.39 -9.05 14.18
CA LEU A 231 -7.36 -10.45 14.58
C LEU A 231 -5.93 -10.99 14.54
N ALA A 232 -5.16 -10.60 13.53
CA ALA A 232 -3.76 -10.95 13.41
C ALA A 232 -2.96 -9.82 12.76
N ARG A 233 -1.68 -9.75 13.07
CA ARG A 233 -0.67 -8.90 12.43
C ARG A 233 0.53 -9.77 12.14
N VAL A 234 0.97 -9.77 10.89
CA VAL A 234 2.05 -10.65 10.41
C VAL A 234 3.06 -9.84 9.61
N VAL A 235 4.31 -10.17 9.80
CA VAL A 235 5.43 -9.71 8.96
C VAL A 235 6.25 -10.94 8.62
N VAL A 236 6.65 -11.05 7.37
CA VAL A 236 7.50 -12.11 6.85
C VAL A 236 8.60 -11.53 5.98
N ALA A 237 9.61 -12.31 5.73
CA ALA A 237 10.65 -12.06 4.75
C ALA A 237 11.02 -13.40 4.11
N GLY A 238 11.52 -13.38 2.89
CA GLY A 238 11.90 -14.58 2.15
C GLY A 238 12.97 -14.31 1.10
N ASP A 239 12.83 -14.95 -0.05
CA ASP A 239 13.79 -14.84 -1.15
C ASP A 239 13.87 -13.41 -1.69
N PRO A 240 15.04 -12.75 -1.63
CA PRO A 240 15.19 -11.38 -2.11
C PRO A 240 15.07 -11.24 -3.63
N THR A 241 15.17 -12.32 -4.39
CA THR A 241 15.00 -12.34 -5.86
C THR A 241 13.52 -12.40 -6.25
N LEU A 242 12.72 -13.25 -5.55
CA LEU A 242 11.27 -13.37 -5.75
C LEU A 242 10.46 -12.59 -4.71
N GLN A 243 11.04 -11.57 -4.16
CA GLN A 243 10.59 -10.75 -3.02
C GLN A 243 9.08 -10.47 -2.93
N LEU A 244 8.39 -10.40 -4.06
CA LEU A 244 6.95 -10.08 -4.11
C LEU A 244 6.03 -11.25 -3.73
N LEU A 245 6.54 -12.49 -3.67
CA LEU A 245 5.73 -13.68 -3.30
C LEU A 245 5.46 -13.78 -1.79
N GLU A 246 6.09 -12.97 -0.97
CA GLU A 246 5.96 -13.03 0.48
C GLU A 246 4.54 -12.68 0.99
N VAL A 247 3.70 -12.10 0.16
CA VAL A 247 2.26 -11.93 0.43
C VAL A 247 1.56 -13.28 0.70
N ILE A 248 2.04 -14.37 0.09
CA ILE A 248 1.46 -15.71 0.21
C ILE A 248 1.72 -16.31 1.61
N PRO A 249 2.98 -16.48 2.08
CA PRO A 249 3.24 -16.97 3.43
C PRO A 249 2.74 -16.00 4.51
N ALA A 250 2.69 -14.69 4.23
CA ALA A 250 2.09 -13.74 5.16
C ALA A 250 0.60 -14.01 5.37
N ALA A 251 -0.16 -14.22 4.31
CA ALA A 251 -1.59 -14.52 4.38
C ALA A 251 -1.85 -15.85 5.11
N LYS A 252 -1.12 -16.93 4.75
CA LYS A 252 -1.23 -18.23 5.42
C LYS A 252 -1.00 -18.09 6.94
N LYS A 253 0.06 -17.40 7.33
CA LYS A 253 0.39 -17.16 8.75
C LYS A 253 -0.62 -16.25 9.46
N ALA A 254 -1.22 -15.29 8.75
CA ALA A 254 -2.26 -14.43 9.31
C ALA A 254 -3.54 -15.22 9.60
N LEU A 255 -3.97 -16.07 8.69
CA LEU A 255 -5.11 -16.98 8.86
C LEU A 255 -4.88 -17.92 10.05
N GLU A 256 -3.71 -18.57 10.10
CA GLU A 256 -3.33 -19.45 11.22
C GLU A 256 -3.42 -18.72 12.56
N ARG A 257 -2.80 -17.53 12.68
CA ARG A 257 -2.83 -16.74 13.92
C ARG A 257 -4.21 -16.26 14.31
N ALA A 258 -5.07 -16.01 13.33
CA ALA A 258 -6.45 -15.60 13.57
C ALA A 258 -7.36 -16.79 13.90
N GLY A 259 -6.90 -18.03 13.70
CA GLY A 259 -7.72 -19.24 13.84
C GLY A 259 -8.81 -19.31 12.76
N LEU A 260 -8.55 -18.76 11.57
CA LEU A 260 -9.49 -18.69 10.46
C LEU A 260 -9.00 -19.51 9.27
N SER A 261 -9.95 -19.97 8.47
CA SER A 261 -9.71 -20.47 7.12
C SER A 261 -9.96 -19.38 6.09
N LEU A 262 -9.50 -19.59 4.86
CA LEU A 262 -9.77 -18.64 3.77
C LEU A 262 -11.28 -18.49 3.48
N ARG A 263 -12.09 -19.52 3.78
CA ARG A 263 -13.55 -19.49 3.59
C ARG A 263 -14.25 -18.49 4.52
N ASP A 264 -13.64 -18.20 5.68
CA ASP A 264 -14.17 -17.29 6.68
C ASP A 264 -13.86 -15.81 6.34
N VAL A 265 -13.14 -15.57 5.22
CA VAL A 265 -12.77 -14.23 4.77
C VAL A 265 -13.71 -13.81 3.64
N ASP A 266 -14.35 -12.65 3.82
CA ASP A 266 -15.30 -12.11 2.84
C ASP A 266 -14.61 -11.28 1.76
N VAL A 267 -13.57 -10.53 2.13
CA VAL A 267 -12.81 -9.63 1.24
C VAL A 267 -11.33 -9.76 1.54
N ILE A 268 -10.54 -9.81 0.48
CA ILE A 268 -9.08 -9.87 0.54
C ILE A 268 -8.52 -8.74 -0.32
N GLU A 269 -7.70 -7.89 0.26
CA GLU A 269 -6.96 -6.87 -0.47
C GLU A 269 -5.49 -7.29 -0.56
N VAL A 270 -5.01 -7.49 -1.78
CA VAL A 270 -3.61 -7.81 -2.11
C VAL A 270 -3.05 -6.66 -2.94
N ASN A 271 -1.89 -6.12 -2.52
CA ASN A 271 -1.26 -5.06 -3.30
C ASN A 271 -0.89 -5.55 -4.71
N GLU A 272 -1.39 -4.86 -5.72
CA GLU A 272 -1.21 -5.16 -7.14
C GLU A 272 0.08 -4.52 -7.68
N ALA A 273 1.21 -4.77 -7.03
CA ALA A 273 2.50 -4.30 -7.55
C ALA A 273 2.68 -4.72 -9.02
N PHE A 274 2.31 -5.96 -9.31
CA PHE A 274 2.21 -6.56 -10.65
C PHE A 274 1.12 -7.63 -10.65
N ALA A 275 0.44 -7.82 -11.77
CA ALA A 275 -0.61 -8.82 -11.90
C ALA A 275 -0.12 -10.24 -11.59
N SER A 276 1.13 -10.58 -11.92
CA SER A 276 1.72 -11.89 -11.64
C SER A 276 1.74 -12.24 -10.14
N VAL A 277 1.84 -11.24 -9.26
CA VAL A 277 1.80 -11.42 -7.80
C VAL A 277 0.42 -11.86 -7.35
N VAL A 278 -0.62 -11.20 -7.83
CA VAL A 278 -2.00 -11.50 -7.45
C VAL A 278 -2.45 -12.84 -8.04
N LEU A 279 -2.09 -13.12 -9.29
CA LEU A 279 -2.40 -14.43 -9.90
C LEU A 279 -1.70 -15.59 -9.17
N ALA A 280 -0.44 -15.40 -8.73
CA ALA A 280 0.26 -16.36 -7.90
C ALA A 280 -0.42 -16.53 -6.53
N PHE A 281 -0.86 -15.45 -5.91
CA PHE A 281 -1.62 -15.49 -4.66
C PHE A 281 -2.93 -16.27 -4.80
N LEU A 282 -3.71 -15.99 -5.84
CA LEU A 282 -4.95 -16.71 -6.15
C LEU A 282 -4.71 -18.22 -6.30
N ARG A 283 -3.68 -18.59 -7.08
CA ARG A 283 -3.34 -19.99 -7.37
C ARG A 283 -2.86 -20.74 -6.12
N GLU A 284 -1.97 -20.13 -5.33
CA GLU A 284 -1.36 -20.76 -4.15
C GLU A 284 -2.30 -20.93 -2.95
N LEU A 285 -3.27 -20.03 -2.80
CA LEU A 285 -4.25 -20.11 -1.73
C LEU A 285 -5.58 -20.76 -2.16
N GLY A 286 -5.82 -20.90 -3.46
CA GLY A 286 -7.15 -21.28 -3.97
C GLY A 286 -8.19 -20.22 -3.62
N ALA A 287 -7.80 -18.94 -3.65
CA ALA A 287 -8.69 -17.85 -3.31
C ALA A 287 -9.70 -17.59 -4.42
N ASP A 288 -10.91 -17.19 -4.02
CA ASP A 288 -11.96 -16.79 -4.94
C ASP A 288 -11.61 -15.42 -5.56
N PRO A 289 -11.43 -15.31 -6.88
CA PRO A 289 -11.09 -14.05 -7.55
C PRO A 289 -12.10 -12.93 -7.31
N GLU A 290 -13.37 -13.27 -7.04
CA GLU A 290 -14.40 -12.26 -6.76
C GLU A 290 -14.30 -11.67 -5.35
N LYS A 291 -13.58 -12.33 -4.46
CA LYS A 291 -13.27 -11.83 -3.12
C LYS A 291 -11.96 -11.08 -3.04
N VAL A 292 -11.09 -11.20 -4.04
CA VAL A 292 -9.78 -10.54 -4.08
C VAL A 292 -9.86 -9.25 -4.87
N ASN A 293 -9.52 -8.15 -4.23
CA ASN A 293 -9.54 -6.79 -4.80
C ASN A 293 -10.86 -6.48 -5.54
N PRO A 294 -12.02 -6.55 -4.86
CA PRO A 294 -13.33 -6.42 -5.52
C PRO A 294 -13.70 -4.99 -5.91
N ASN A 295 -12.90 -3.98 -5.46
CA ASN A 295 -13.16 -2.56 -5.70
C ASN A 295 -12.08 -1.92 -6.57
#